data_54c1698f43e099072ee0c05c6192c372
#
_entry.id   54c1698f43e099072ee0c05c6192c372
#
_cell.length_a   1.000
_cell.length_b   1.000
_cell.length_c   1.000
_cell.angle_alpha   90.00
_cell.angle_beta   90.00
_cell.angle_gamma   90.00
#
_symmetry.space_group_name_H-M   'P 1'
#
loop_
_entity.id
_entity.type
_entity.pdbx_description
1 polymer ?
#
loop_
_entity_poly.entity_id
_entity_poly.type
_entity_poly.pdbx_seq_one_letter_code
_entity_poly.pdbx_strand_id
1 'polypeptide(L)'
;LSPGQTGVNRNYVKTEFPAEYKSVHQEILQYLSDFSGAVSSGSIPVEYAVDVGTEMSGYIDERLNGLAESISSNIFQDNDEYFARSLKFFGKSYLTINAERINTNDDTEILNKWAYENRLWTNVLDPGGKIARETAHTYRDSDFERGIAPAILPLLQASSGAGFPNVIIDEDGVRRRIELLAEHEGAYVAQLVFSPVLDILKPELLERRGRTLILRNALDPKNPESGQRSDISIPLDDHGRFLIN
;
A
#
# COMPACT_ATOMS: atom_id res chain seq x y z
N LEU A 1 -6.03 8.95 -2.12
CA LEU A 1 -5.34 9.33 -0.88
C LEU A 1 -4.02 10.00 -1.26
N SER A 2 -3.78 11.20 -0.80
CA SER A 2 -2.48 11.86 -1.00
C SER A 2 -1.43 11.14 -0.13
N PRO A 3 -0.25 10.78 -0.68
CA PRO A 3 0.81 10.12 0.09
C PRO A 3 1.25 10.98 1.28
N GLY A 4 1.54 10.35 2.40
CA GLY A 4 2.09 11.04 3.58
C GLY A 4 1.07 11.79 4.43
N GLN A 5 -0.22 11.49 4.34
CA GLN A 5 -1.20 12.03 5.29
C GLN A 5 -1.03 11.36 6.65
N THR A 6 -0.38 12.09 7.56
CA THR A 6 -0.32 11.73 8.97
C THR A 6 -1.66 12.04 9.65
N GLY A 7 -2.25 11.06 10.30
CA GLY A 7 -3.39 11.23 11.19
C GLY A 7 -2.96 11.44 12.63
N VAL A 8 -3.86 11.92 13.46
CA VAL A 8 -3.65 11.97 14.91
C VAL A 8 -4.10 10.65 15.52
N ASN A 9 -3.22 9.99 16.26
CA ASN A 9 -3.55 8.82 17.05
C ASN A 9 -4.48 9.19 18.20
N ARG A 10 -5.79 9.10 17.96
CA ARG A 10 -6.82 9.53 18.91
C ARG A 10 -6.81 8.70 20.20
N ASN A 11 -6.40 7.44 20.13
CA ASN A 11 -6.31 6.60 21.34
C ASN A 11 -5.18 7.07 22.22
N TYR A 12 -4.00 7.31 21.64
CA TYR A 12 -2.87 7.86 22.38
C TYR A 12 -3.24 9.17 23.05
N VAL A 13 -3.77 10.14 22.29
CA VAL A 13 -4.12 11.48 22.79
C VAL A 13 -5.18 11.45 23.90
N LYS A 14 -6.18 10.57 23.78
CA LYS A 14 -7.29 10.53 24.74
C LYS A 14 -7.05 9.66 25.96
N THR A 15 -6.20 8.66 25.85
CA THR A 15 -6.08 7.61 26.88
C THR A 15 -4.66 7.46 27.41
N GLU A 16 -3.69 7.26 26.50
CA GLU A 16 -2.32 6.93 26.89
C GLU A 16 -1.55 8.17 27.36
N PHE A 17 -1.55 9.25 26.57
CA PHE A 17 -0.85 10.50 26.93
C PHE A 17 -1.34 11.09 28.27
N PRO A 18 -2.64 11.21 28.57
CA PRO A 18 -3.07 11.72 29.87
C PRO A 18 -2.60 10.85 31.04
N ALA A 19 -2.49 9.53 30.85
CA ALA A 19 -1.98 8.62 31.88
C ALA A 19 -0.48 8.79 32.09
N GLU A 20 0.31 8.85 31.01
CA GLU A 20 1.76 9.12 31.05
C GLU A 20 2.06 10.47 31.67
N TYR A 21 1.38 11.53 31.21
CA TYR A 21 1.54 12.87 31.76
C TYR A 21 1.26 12.90 33.28
N LYS A 22 0.16 12.28 33.70
CA LYS A 22 -0.21 12.21 35.12
C LYS A 22 0.86 11.47 35.95
N SER A 23 1.40 10.38 35.41
CA SER A 23 2.46 9.61 36.06
C SER A 23 3.72 10.44 36.24
N VAL A 24 4.22 11.06 35.18
CA VAL A 24 5.42 11.91 35.23
C VAL A 24 5.20 13.11 36.13
N HIS A 25 4.05 13.76 36.05
CA HIS A 25 3.72 14.89 36.91
C HIS A 25 3.68 14.52 38.39
N GLN A 26 3.07 13.39 38.76
CA GLN A 26 3.04 12.90 40.15
C GLN A 26 4.44 12.57 40.67
N GLU A 27 5.27 11.96 39.84
CA GLU A 27 6.65 11.62 40.15
C GLU A 27 7.47 12.89 40.44
N ILE A 28 7.38 13.89 39.59
CA ILE A 28 8.06 15.18 39.76
C ILE A 28 7.61 15.87 41.07
N LEU A 29 6.31 15.90 41.34
CA LEU A 29 5.78 16.47 42.58
C LEU A 29 6.28 15.74 43.83
N GLN A 30 6.39 14.41 43.77
CA GLN A 30 6.92 13.60 44.84
C GLN A 30 8.39 13.93 45.10
N TYR A 31 9.22 13.97 44.07
CA TYR A 31 10.64 14.36 44.20
C TYR A 31 10.82 15.73 44.77
N LEU A 32 10.05 16.74 44.34
CA LEU A 32 10.07 18.08 44.88
C LEU A 32 9.68 18.13 46.38
N SER A 33 8.67 17.36 46.74
CA SER A 33 8.22 17.24 48.14
C SER A 33 9.29 16.59 49.02
N ASP A 34 9.87 15.47 48.54
CA ASP A 34 10.92 14.74 49.26
C ASP A 34 12.18 15.59 49.45
N PHE A 35 12.59 16.29 48.40
CA PHE A 35 13.71 17.25 48.47
C PHE A 35 13.46 18.37 49.51
N SER A 36 12.28 19.01 49.39
CA SER A 36 11.91 20.08 50.35
C SER A 36 11.86 19.57 51.79
N GLY A 37 11.32 18.36 52.00
CA GLY A 37 11.28 17.68 53.28
C GLY A 37 12.68 17.39 53.84
N ALA A 38 13.57 16.87 52.98
CA ALA A 38 14.94 16.53 53.34
C ALA A 38 15.79 17.76 53.73
N VAL A 39 15.62 18.85 52.99
CA VAL A 39 16.27 20.14 53.31
C VAL A 39 15.71 20.71 54.62
N SER A 40 14.37 20.71 54.79
CA SER A 40 13.72 21.28 55.99
C SER A 40 14.01 20.50 57.26
N SER A 41 14.19 19.18 57.15
CA SER A 41 14.54 18.30 58.30
C SER A 41 16.05 18.32 58.63
N GLY A 42 16.88 18.96 57.79
CA GLY A 42 18.33 18.92 57.90
C GLY A 42 18.97 17.62 57.46
N SER A 43 18.22 16.71 56.85
CA SER A 43 18.75 15.48 56.27
C SER A 43 19.69 15.74 55.10
N ILE A 44 19.45 16.83 54.37
CA ILE A 44 20.39 17.43 53.42
C ILE A 44 20.91 18.70 54.01
N PRO A 45 22.22 18.80 54.36
CA PRO A 45 22.84 20.04 54.80
C PRO A 45 22.68 21.13 53.76
N VAL A 46 22.44 22.39 54.20
CA VAL A 46 22.17 23.50 53.28
C VAL A 46 23.31 23.71 52.27
N GLU A 47 24.55 23.39 52.66
CA GLU A 47 25.73 23.49 51.82
C GLU A 47 25.69 22.53 50.60
N TYR A 48 24.98 21.40 50.70
CA TYR A 48 24.79 20.43 49.58
C TYR A 48 23.45 20.58 48.89
N ALA A 49 22.56 21.43 49.36
CA ALA A 49 21.22 21.60 48.81
C ALA A 49 21.24 22.06 47.34
N VAL A 50 22.23 22.82 46.94
CA VAL A 50 22.41 23.31 45.55
C VAL A 50 22.82 22.15 44.64
N ASP A 51 23.76 21.32 45.08
CA ASP A 51 24.26 20.20 44.27
C ASP A 51 23.17 19.16 44.06
N VAL A 52 22.46 18.78 45.15
CA VAL A 52 21.32 17.82 45.07
C VAL A 52 20.18 18.40 44.22
N GLY A 53 19.91 19.71 44.34
CA GLY A 53 18.92 20.42 43.52
C GLY A 53 19.27 20.39 42.03
N THR A 54 20.57 20.48 41.71
CA THR A 54 21.06 20.38 40.33
C THR A 54 20.89 18.96 39.75
N GLU A 55 21.24 17.92 40.54
CA GLU A 55 20.99 16.51 40.13
C GLU A 55 19.51 16.22 39.92
N MET A 56 18.65 16.74 40.82
CA MET A 56 17.22 16.61 40.70
C MET A 56 16.68 17.33 39.47
N SER A 57 17.19 18.50 39.12
CA SER A 57 16.82 19.22 37.91
C SER A 57 17.17 18.40 36.66
N GLY A 58 18.36 17.79 36.63
CA GLY A 58 18.76 16.87 35.54
C GLY A 58 17.81 15.69 35.37
N TYR A 59 17.39 15.08 36.48
CA TYR A 59 16.41 14.00 36.47
C TYR A 59 15.04 14.45 35.95
N ILE A 60 14.55 15.62 36.37
CA ILE A 60 13.29 16.21 35.89
C ILE A 60 13.37 16.46 34.37
N ASP A 61 14.47 17.02 33.90
CA ASP A 61 14.69 17.26 32.48
C ASP A 61 14.68 15.96 31.66
N GLU A 62 15.31 14.88 32.16
CA GLU A 62 15.29 13.58 31.51
C GLU A 62 13.86 13.04 31.42
N ARG A 63 13.06 13.13 32.48
CA ARG A 63 11.67 12.67 32.48
C ARG A 63 10.78 13.47 31.53
N LEU A 64 10.95 14.78 31.46
CA LEU A 64 10.22 15.67 30.57
C LEU A 64 10.61 15.40 29.09
N ASN A 65 11.91 15.21 28.84
CA ASN A 65 12.38 14.85 27.50
C ASN A 65 11.83 13.48 27.04
N GLY A 66 11.81 12.48 27.92
CA GLY A 66 11.19 11.18 27.64
C GLY A 66 9.70 11.32 27.29
N LEU A 67 8.96 12.18 28.02
CA LEU A 67 7.56 12.45 27.69
C LEU A 67 7.42 13.15 26.33
N ALA A 68 8.29 14.10 26.02
CA ALA A 68 8.29 14.79 24.72
C ALA A 68 8.59 13.82 23.54
N GLU A 69 9.53 12.90 23.73
CA GLU A 69 9.83 11.85 22.74
C GLU A 69 8.65 10.88 22.55
N SER A 70 7.98 10.48 23.66
CA SER A 70 6.78 9.66 23.60
C SER A 70 5.67 10.36 22.82
N ILE A 71 5.43 11.62 23.04
CA ILE A 71 4.47 12.44 22.30
C ILE A 71 4.85 12.46 20.80
N SER A 72 6.10 12.80 20.49
CA SER A 72 6.57 12.88 19.09
C SER A 72 6.40 11.57 18.35
N SER A 73 6.62 10.45 19.03
CA SER A 73 6.57 9.11 18.42
C SER A 73 5.15 8.59 18.23
N ASN A 74 4.23 8.96 19.14
CA ASN A 74 2.91 8.31 19.24
C ASN A 74 1.74 9.20 18.82
N ILE A 75 1.93 10.53 18.78
CA ILE A 75 0.83 11.45 18.47
C ILE A 75 0.42 11.38 16.99
N PHE A 76 1.38 11.09 16.12
CA PHE A 76 1.13 10.96 14.69
C PHE A 76 1.01 9.49 14.29
N GLN A 77 -0.04 9.21 13.55
CA GLN A 77 -0.27 7.91 12.95
C GLN A 77 -0.01 8.01 11.45
N ASP A 78 0.86 7.15 10.93
CA ASP A 78 0.97 6.94 9.50
C ASP A 78 -0.27 6.17 9.02
N ASN A 79 -1.18 6.92 8.39
CA ASN A 79 -2.44 6.35 7.90
C ASN A 79 -2.21 5.37 6.75
N ASP A 80 -1.15 5.56 5.96
CA ASP A 80 -0.83 4.71 4.83
C ASP A 80 -0.32 3.36 5.34
N GLU A 81 0.54 3.36 6.36
CA GLU A 81 0.99 2.12 7.00
C GLU A 81 -0.15 1.40 7.74
N TYR A 82 -1.02 2.14 8.44
CA TYR A 82 -2.19 1.56 9.10
C TYR A 82 -3.13 0.91 8.09
N PHE A 83 -3.37 1.59 6.96
CA PHE A 83 -4.20 1.05 5.89
C PHE A 83 -3.52 -0.15 5.21
N ALA A 84 -2.21 -0.12 4.98
CA ALA A 84 -1.44 -1.25 4.47
C ALA A 84 -1.58 -2.50 5.36
N ARG A 85 -1.47 -2.33 6.67
CA ARG A 85 -1.70 -3.44 7.64
C ARG A 85 -3.12 -3.99 7.54
N SER A 86 -4.11 -3.12 7.36
CA SER A 86 -5.51 -3.53 7.18
C SER A 86 -5.71 -4.32 5.90
N LEU A 87 -5.11 -3.90 4.78
CA LEU A 87 -5.14 -4.63 3.50
C LEU A 87 -4.48 -6.01 3.63
N LYS A 88 -3.33 -6.08 4.29
CA LYS A 88 -2.63 -7.34 4.55
C LYS A 88 -3.44 -8.29 5.41
N PHE A 89 -4.11 -7.78 6.44
CA PHE A 89 -5.01 -8.57 7.29
C PHE A 89 -6.22 -9.09 6.51
N PHE A 90 -6.82 -8.27 5.64
CA PHE A 90 -7.92 -8.67 4.78
C PHE A 90 -7.50 -9.76 3.77
N GLY A 91 -6.27 -9.73 3.26
CA GLY A 91 -5.63 -10.79 2.50
C GLY A 91 -6.13 -11.00 1.08
N LYS A 92 -7.12 -10.24 0.59
CA LYS A 92 -7.67 -10.32 -0.79
C LYS A 92 -8.02 -8.93 -1.31
N SER A 93 -7.01 -8.09 -1.45
CA SER A 93 -7.15 -6.73 -1.95
C SER A 93 -6.42 -6.55 -3.26
N TYR A 94 -7.04 -5.85 -4.21
CA TYR A 94 -6.46 -5.55 -5.52
C TYR A 94 -6.51 -4.04 -5.72
N LEU A 95 -5.38 -3.44 -6.06
CA LEU A 95 -5.23 -2.00 -6.20
C LEU A 95 -5.09 -1.60 -7.67
N THR A 96 -5.32 -0.34 -7.96
CA THR A 96 -5.22 0.17 -9.33
C THR A 96 -3.78 0.48 -9.72
N ILE A 97 -3.45 0.18 -10.98
CA ILE A 97 -2.31 0.70 -11.71
C ILE A 97 -2.88 1.53 -12.86
N ASN A 98 -2.81 2.86 -12.74
CA ASN A 98 -3.31 3.73 -13.80
C ASN A 98 -2.24 3.93 -14.88
N ALA A 99 -2.67 4.09 -16.13
CA ALA A 99 -1.82 4.59 -17.17
C ALA A 99 -1.80 6.12 -17.11
N GLU A 100 -0.67 6.72 -16.81
CA GLU A 100 -0.58 8.15 -16.60
C GLU A 100 0.78 8.70 -17.04
N ARG A 101 0.79 9.97 -17.44
CA ARG A 101 2.02 10.70 -17.71
C ARG A 101 2.69 11.08 -16.41
N ILE A 102 3.77 10.39 -16.05
CA ILE A 102 4.47 10.57 -14.79
C ILE A 102 5.61 11.57 -14.96
N ASN A 103 5.69 12.54 -14.03
CA ASN A 103 6.95 13.24 -13.79
C ASN A 103 7.80 12.32 -12.92
N THR A 104 8.83 11.72 -13.48
CA THR A 104 9.73 10.81 -12.78
C THR A 104 10.53 11.56 -11.71
N ASN A 105 10.44 11.06 -10.49
CA ASN A 105 11.38 11.35 -9.41
C ASN A 105 11.90 10.01 -8.86
N ASP A 106 12.90 10.03 -8.01
CA ASP A 106 13.54 8.81 -7.48
C ASP A 106 12.53 7.87 -6.80
N ASP A 107 11.57 8.41 -6.04
CA ASP A 107 10.54 7.62 -5.36
C ASP A 107 9.59 6.93 -6.35
N THR A 108 9.25 7.62 -7.44
CA THR A 108 8.41 7.08 -8.51
C THR A 108 9.13 5.98 -9.28
N GLU A 109 10.44 6.09 -9.49
CA GLU A 109 11.23 5.08 -10.16
C GLU A 109 11.29 3.78 -9.34
N ILE A 110 11.54 3.88 -8.03
CA ILE A 110 11.54 2.73 -7.10
C ILE A 110 10.16 2.04 -7.11
N LEU A 111 9.07 2.82 -7.02
CA LEU A 111 7.71 2.32 -7.04
C LEU A 111 7.38 1.60 -8.33
N ASN A 112 7.71 2.20 -9.48
CA ASN A 112 7.42 1.64 -10.80
C ASN A 112 8.24 0.36 -11.04
N LYS A 113 9.51 0.35 -10.67
CA LYS A 113 10.34 -0.85 -10.73
C LYS A 113 9.76 -1.99 -9.91
N TRP A 114 9.36 -1.70 -8.66
CA TRP A 114 8.74 -2.71 -7.80
C TRP A 114 7.44 -3.24 -8.39
N ALA A 115 6.57 -2.35 -8.93
CA ALA A 115 5.32 -2.73 -9.57
C ALA A 115 5.58 -3.61 -10.80
N TYR A 116 6.54 -3.24 -11.65
CA TYR A 116 6.94 -4.02 -12.82
C TYR A 116 7.35 -5.46 -12.44
N GLU A 117 8.23 -5.59 -11.45
CA GLU A 117 8.78 -6.88 -11.03
C GLU A 117 7.76 -7.77 -10.31
N ASN A 118 6.75 -7.19 -9.62
CA ASN A 118 5.88 -7.93 -8.71
C ASN A 118 4.40 -7.94 -9.08
N ARG A 119 3.97 -7.10 -10.01
CA ARG A 119 2.54 -6.93 -10.36
C ARG A 119 2.24 -7.06 -11.84
N LEU A 120 3.26 -7.01 -12.71
CA LEU A 120 3.09 -7.19 -14.13
C LEU A 120 3.39 -8.64 -14.54
N TRP A 121 2.74 -9.06 -15.61
CA TRP A 121 2.91 -10.39 -16.19
C TRP A 121 3.96 -10.34 -17.28
N THR A 122 5.04 -11.11 -17.13
CA THR A 122 6.10 -11.25 -18.13
C THR A 122 5.94 -12.53 -18.95
N ASN A 123 5.23 -13.55 -18.43
CA ASN A 123 4.95 -14.80 -19.13
C ASN A 123 3.72 -14.64 -20.01
N VAL A 124 3.83 -13.83 -21.07
CA VAL A 124 2.76 -13.62 -22.06
C VAL A 124 3.30 -13.84 -23.45
N LEU A 125 2.72 -14.77 -24.19
CA LEU A 125 2.98 -15.00 -25.61
C LEU A 125 1.90 -14.31 -26.44
N ASP A 126 2.26 -13.22 -27.05
CA ASP A 126 1.44 -12.55 -28.06
C ASP A 126 2.23 -12.40 -29.38
N PRO A 127 2.12 -13.37 -30.30
CA PRO A 127 2.88 -13.34 -31.57
C PRO A 127 2.60 -12.14 -32.44
N GLY A 128 1.53 -11.38 -32.17
CA GLY A 128 1.15 -10.18 -32.92
C GLY A 128 1.56 -8.87 -32.23
N GLY A 129 1.99 -8.91 -31.01
CA GLY A 129 2.31 -7.70 -30.22
C GLY A 129 1.13 -6.74 -30.08
N LYS A 130 -0.13 -7.27 -30.09
CA LYS A 130 -1.33 -6.46 -30.32
C LYS A 130 -2.45 -6.62 -29.30
N ILE A 131 -2.22 -7.20 -28.14
CA ILE A 131 -3.32 -7.29 -27.14
C ILE A 131 -3.82 -5.89 -26.73
N ALA A 132 -2.99 -4.86 -26.87
CA ALA A 132 -3.35 -3.51 -26.44
C ALA A 132 -3.41 -2.44 -27.55
N ARG A 133 -2.94 -2.72 -28.77
CA ARG A 133 -2.71 -1.65 -29.76
C ARG A 133 -3.90 -1.23 -30.61
N GLU A 134 -4.99 -2.01 -30.66
CA GLU A 134 -6.11 -1.72 -31.57
C GLU A 134 -7.34 -1.10 -30.87
N THR A 135 -7.25 -0.80 -29.57
CA THR A 135 -8.40 -0.35 -28.78
C THR A 135 -8.46 1.15 -28.54
N ALA A 136 -8.02 1.89 -29.50
CA ALA A 136 -7.79 3.33 -29.52
C ALA A 136 -8.98 4.26 -29.21
N HIS A 137 -10.13 3.77 -28.74
CA HIS A 137 -11.30 4.65 -28.55
C HIS A 137 -11.51 5.18 -27.15
N THR A 138 -10.89 4.62 -26.13
CA THR A 138 -11.02 5.09 -24.74
C THR A 138 -9.69 5.36 -24.04
N TYR A 139 -8.64 4.76 -24.52
CA TYR A 139 -7.27 5.13 -24.23
C TYR A 139 -6.67 5.78 -25.46
N ARG A 140 -6.03 6.88 -25.30
CA ARG A 140 -5.03 7.29 -26.28
C ARG A 140 -3.93 6.26 -26.17
N ASP A 141 -3.57 5.59 -27.26
CA ASP A 141 -2.50 4.58 -27.37
C ASP A 141 -1.18 4.96 -26.67
N SER A 142 -1.07 6.24 -26.34
CA SER A 142 0.06 6.85 -25.68
C SER A 142 0.05 6.77 -24.14
N ASP A 143 -1.00 6.27 -23.48
CA ASP A 143 -1.08 6.42 -22.02
C ASP A 143 -0.22 5.37 -21.31
N PHE A 144 -0.24 4.11 -21.71
CA PHE A 144 0.68 3.10 -21.18
C PHE A 144 2.11 3.24 -21.74
N GLU A 145 2.29 3.82 -22.91
CA GLU A 145 3.61 4.18 -23.43
C GLU A 145 4.29 5.32 -22.64
N ARG A 146 3.52 6.05 -21.82
CA ARG A 146 4.02 7.17 -21.02
C ARG A 146 4.43 6.81 -19.62
N GLY A 147 3.98 5.70 -19.11
CA GLY A 147 4.27 5.20 -17.77
C GLY A 147 3.07 4.62 -17.05
N ILE A 148 3.33 4.05 -15.89
CA ILE A 148 2.34 3.50 -14.99
C ILE A 148 2.33 4.29 -13.68
N ALA A 149 1.15 4.50 -13.09
CA ALA A 149 0.96 5.12 -11.79
C ALA A 149 0.31 4.09 -10.83
N PRO A 150 1.09 3.25 -10.17
CA PRO A 150 0.59 2.34 -9.16
C PRO A 150 0.13 3.09 -7.90
N ALA A 151 -0.60 2.42 -7.02
CA ALA A 151 -0.80 2.90 -5.66
C ALA A 151 0.55 3.02 -4.92
N ILE A 152 0.59 3.83 -3.87
CA ILE A 152 1.83 4.04 -3.09
C ILE A 152 2.41 2.71 -2.60
N LEU A 153 3.72 2.65 -2.49
CA LEU A 153 4.46 1.40 -2.25
C LEU A 153 3.98 0.59 -1.05
N PRO A 154 3.74 1.16 0.16
CA PRO A 154 3.25 0.39 1.30
C PRO A 154 1.93 -0.32 1.03
N LEU A 155 0.98 0.35 0.35
CA LEU A 155 -0.32 -0.22 0.01
C LEU A 155 -0.18 -1.30 -1.07
N LEU A 156 0.63 -1.03 -2.10
CA LEU A 156 0.87 -1.97 -3.18
C LEU A 156 1.53 -3.26 -2.70
N GLN A 157 2.49 -3.16 -1.76
CA GLN A 157 3.13 -4.31 -1.12
C GLN A 157 2.17 -5.11 -0.24
N ALA A 158 1.24 -4.45 0.42
CA ALA A 158 0.25 -5.08 1.28
C ALA A 158 -0.91 -5.71 0.50
N SER A 159 -1.13 -5.33 -0.76
CA SER A 159 -2.19 -5.86 -1.61
C SER A 159 -1.86 -7.26 -2.15
N SER A 160 -2.89 -8.05 -2.46
CA SER A 160 -2.75 -9.35 -3.11
C SER A 160 -2.36 -9.22 -4.59
N GLY A 161 -2.81 -8.15 -5.25
CA GLY A 161 -2.53 -7.90 -6.65
C GLY A 161 -2.87 -6.47 -7.06
N ALA A 162 -2.69 -6.19 -8.34
CA ALA A 162 -3.05 -4.90 -8.90
C ALA A 162 -3.49 -5.07 -10.37
N GLY A 163 -4.17 -4.04 -10.90
CA GLY A 163 -4.58 -4.04 -12.29
C GLY A 163 -5.08 -2.68 -12.76
N PHE A 164 -5.22 -2.50 -14.06
CA PHE A 164 -5.73 -1.24 -14.61
C PHE A 164 -7.26 -1.17 -14.50
N PRO A 165 -7.81 -0.01 -14.10
CA PRO A 165 -9.25 0.12 -13.80
C PRO A 165 -10.11 0.42 -15.03
N ASN A 166 -9.50 0.69 -16.16
CA ASN A 166 -10.19 1.30 -17.28
C ASN A 166 -11.14 0.31 -17.98
N VAL A 167 -12.22 0.84 -18.51
CA VAL A 167 -13.26 0.11 -19.22
C VAL A 167 -13.59 0.81 -20.53
N ILE A 168 -13.95 0.01 -21.52
CA ILE A 168 -14.39 0.50 -22.82
C ILE A 168 -15.86 0.90 -22.74
N ILE A 169 -16.19 2.07 -23.28
CA ILE A 169 -17.56 2.53 -23.44
C ILE A 169 -17.89 2.44 -24.93
N ASP A 170 -18.86 1.64 -25.28
CA ASP A 170 -19.35 1.53 -26.66
C ASP A 170 -20.03 2.83 -27.09
N GLU A 171 -20.24 3.04 -28.40
CA GLU A 171 -20.81 4.26 -28.97
C GLU A 171 -22.21 4.61 -28.40
N ASP A 172 -22.95 3.60 -27.96
CA ASP A 172 -24.26 3.78 -27.31
C ASP A 172 -24.18 4.04 -25.79
N GLY A 173 -22.98 4.25 -25.26
CA GLY A 173 -22.76 4.52 -23.83
C GLY A 173 -22.77 3.29 -22.92
N VAL A 174 -22.93 2.09 -23.46
CA VAL A 174 -22.99 0.85 -22.68
C VAL A 174 -21.60 0.18 -22.62
N ARG A 175 -21.29 -0.38 -21.48
CA ARG A 175 -20.01 -1.08 -21.23
C ARG A 175 -20.22 -2.57 -21.43
N ARG A 176 -19.87 -3.09 -22.61
CA ARG A 176 -20.01 -4.51 -22.94
C ARG A 176 -18.67 -5.23 -23.13
N ARG A 177 -17.60 -4.46 -23.21
CA ARG A 177 -16.28 -4.99 -23.57
C ARG A 177 -15.22 -4.51 -22.61
N ILE A 178 -14.28 -5.40 -22.29
CA ILE A 178 -13.11 -5.06 -21.50
C ILE A 178 -11.85 -5.63 -22.18
N GLU A 179 -10.78 -4.90 -22.05
CA GLU A 179 -9.44 -5.41 -22.28
C GLU A 179 -9.02 -6.21 -21.06
N LEU A 180 -8.48 -7.43 -21.27
CA LEU A 180 -8.03 -8.26 -20.16
C LEU A 180 -6.58 -7.97 -19.77
N LEU A 181 -5.77 -7.55 -20.74
CA LEU A 181 -4.34 -7.29 -20.59
C LEU A 181 -3.96 -6.02 -21.36
N ALA A 182 -3.09 -5.21 -20.81
CA ALA A 182 -2.46 -4.06 -21.46
C ALA A 182 -0.94 -4.18 -21.39
N GLU A 183 -0.27 -3.98 -22.50
CA GLU A 183 1.19 -4.08 -22.58
C GLU A 183 1.86 -2.79 -22.08
N HIS A 184 2.94 -2.96 -21.30
CA HIS A 184 3.80 -1.88 -20.83
C HIS A 184 5.24 -2.38 -20.75
N GLU A 185 6.12 -1.80 -21.57
CA GLU A 185 7.57 -2.10 -21.60
C GLU A 185 7.90 -3.62 -21.68
N GLY A 186 7.15 -4.35 -22.48
CA GLY A 186 7.36 -5.79 -22.68
C GLY A 186 6.75 -6.69 -21.61
N ALA A 187 6.08 -6.12 -20.61
CA ALA A 187 5.26 -6.83 -19.63
C ALA A 187 3.79 -6.43 -19.76
N TYR A 188 2.89 -7.10 -19.08
CA TYR A 188 1.46 -6.88 -19.21
C TYR A 188 0.82 -6.59 -17.85
N VAL A 189 0.01 -5.54 -17.81
CA VAL A 189 -0.87 -5.24 -16.68
C VAL A 189 -2.21 -5.94 -16.92
N ALA A 190 -2.69 -6.71 -15.96
CA ALA A 190 -4.02 -7.29 -16.04
C ALA A 190 -5.09 -6.23 -15.73
N GLN A 191 -6.26 -6.35 -16.34
CA GLN A 191 -7.41 -5.54 -15.97
C GLN A 191 -7.82 -5.85 -14.52
N LEU A 192 -8.26 -4.85 -13.76
CA LEU A 192 -8.47 -4.95 -12.32
C LEU A 192 -9.42 -6.09 -11.90
N VAL A 193 -10.46 -6.36 -12.69
CA VAL A 193 -11.37 -7.50 -12.43
C VAL A 193 -10.79 -8.84 -12.89
N PHE A 194 -9.83 -8.83 -13.80
CA PHE A 194 -9.16 -10.03 -14.28
C PHE A 194 -7.98 -10.46 -13.39
N SER A 195 -7.36 -9.53 -12.72
CA SER A 195 -6.24 -9.79 -11.80
C SER A 195 -6.58 -10.84 -10.71
N PRO A 196 -7.73 -10.75 -9.98
CA PRO A 196 -8.10 -11.80 -9.03
C PRO A 196 -8.38 -13.16 -9.69
N VAL A 197 -8.86 -13.18 -10.92
CA VAL A 197 -9.07 -14.42 -11.67
C VAL A 197 -7.74 -15.12 -11.95
N LEU A 198 -6.74 -14.36 -12.38
CA LEU A 198 -5.39 -14.88 -12.60
C LEU A 198 -4.74 -15.37 -11.30
N ASP A 199 -4.96 -14.69 -10.19
CA ASP A 199 -4.45 -15.10 -8.88
C ASP A 199 -5.09 -16.41 -8.38
N ILE A 200 -6.37 -16.64 -8.66
CA ILE A 200 -7.07 -17.89 -8.31
C ILE A 200 -6.61 -19.03 -9.22
N LEU A 201 -6.57 -18.79 -10.53
CA LEU A 201 -6.31 -19.82 -11.52
C LEU A 201 -4.82 -20.14 -11.69
N LYS A 202 -3.92 -19.20 -11.31
CA LYS A 202 -2.47 -19.36 -11.36
C LYS A 202 -1.95 -19.99 -12.65
N PRO A 203 -2.27 -19.44 -13.83
CA PRO A 203 -1.75 -19.97 -15.09
C PRO A 203 -0.23 -19.81 -15.12
N GLU A 204 0.45 -20.74 -15.78
CA GLU A 204 1.90 -20.66 -15.99
C GLU A 204 2.26 -19.69 -17.12
N LEU A 205 1.36 -19.55 -18.10
CA LEU A 205 1.57 -18.75 -19.28
C LEU A 205 0.23 -18.22 -19.79
N LEU A 206 0.22 -16.98 -20.23
CA LEU A 206 -0.89 -16.38 -20.98
C LEU A 206 -0.50 -16.37 -22.46
N GLU A 207 -1.32 -16.99 -23.31
CA GLU A 207 -1.02 -17.08 -24.74
C GLU A 207 -2.19 -16.55 -25.56
N ARG A 208 -1.93 -15.60 -26.44
CA ARG A 208 -2.91 -15.16 -27.42
C ARG A 208 -2.76 -15.95 -28.73
N ARG A 209 -3.86 -16.56 -29.17
CA ARG A 209 -3.99 -17.20 -30.48
C ARG A 209 -5.19 -16.62 -31.22
N GLY A 210 -4.93 -15.65 -32.10
CA GLY A 210 -5.99 -14.97 -32.83
C GLY A 210 -7.02 -14.33 -31.91
N ARG A 211 -8.25 -14.82 -31.93
CA ARG A 211 -9.38 -14.34 -31.11
C ARG A 211 -9.55 -15.09 -29.78
N THR A 212 -8.49 -15.64 -29.23
CA THR A 212 -8.57 -16.42 -28.00
C THR A 212 -7.38 -16.11 -27.12
N LEU A 213 -7.65 -15.78 -25.86
CA LEU A 213 -6.65 -15.78 -24.81
C LEU A 213 -6.68 -17.12 -24.10
N ILE A 214 -5.55 -17.82 -24.05
CA ILE A 214 -5.42 -19.12 -23.42
C ILE A 214 -4.61 -18.97 -22.14
N LEU A 215 -5.20 -19.37 -21.03
CA LEU A 215 -4.52 -19.51 -19.76
C LEU A 215 -3.93 -20.93 -19.72
N ARG A 216 -2.63 -21.06 -19.94
CA ARG A 216 -1.95 -22.36 -19.99
C ARG A 216 -1.71 -22.92 -18.61
N ASN A 217 -2.01 -24.20 -18.46
CA ASN A 217 -1.79 -24.95 -17.23
C ASN A 217 -2.40 -24.23 -16.00
N ALA A 218 -3.62 -23.73 -16.14
CA ALA A 218 -4.38 -23.05 -15.10
C ALA A 218 -5.04 -24.05 -14.15
N LEU A 219 -5.25 -23.67 -12.89
CA LEU A 219 -6.03 -24.47 -11.94
C LEU A 219 -7.48 -24.56 -12.39
N ASP A 220 -8.15 -25.68 -12.05
CA ASP A 220 -9.57 -25.89 -12.36
C ASP A 220 -10.42 -24.80 -11.68
N PRO A 221 -11.17 -23.97 -12.46
CA PRO A 221 -11.99 -22.90 -11.93
C PRO A 221 -13.11 -23.37 -11.00
N LYS A 222 -13.56 -24.62 -11.14
CA LYS A 222 -14.62 -25.21 -10.29
C LYS A 222 -14.08 -25.73 -8.98
N ASN A 223 -12.82 -26.16 -8.94
CA ASN A 223 -12.18 -26.68 -7.74
C ASN A 223 -10.66 -26.38 -7.76
N PRO A 224 -10.26 -25.12 -7.53
CA PRO A 224 -8.85 -24.74 -7.54
C PRO A 224 -7.99 -25.49 -6.50
N GLU A 225 -8.61 -25.94 -5.41
CA GLU A 225 -7.94 -26.69 -4.33
C GLU A 225 -7.60 -28.13 -4.71
N SER A 226 -8.22 -28.67 -5.77
CA SER A 226 -7.93 -30.04 -6.26
C SER A 226 -6.51 -30.18 -6.81
N GLY A 227 -5.87 -29.09 -7.18
CA GLY A 227 -4.57 -29.08 -7.86
C GLY A 227 -4.63 -29.54 -9.31
N GLN A 228 -5.81 -29.90 -9.84
CA GLN A 228 -5.97 -30.23 -11.25
C GLN A 228 -5.74 -28.99 -12.12
N ARG A 229 -5.05 -29.18 -13.22
CA ARG A 229 -4.68 -28.11 -14.14
C ARG A 229 -5.08 -28.43 -15.57
N SER A 230 -5.51 -27.42 -16.29
CA SER A 230 -5.86 -27.53 -17.72
C SER A 230 -5.72 -26.17 -18.38
N ASP A 231 -5.74 -26.17 -19.71
CA ASP A 231 -5.80 -24.94 -20.48
C ASP A 231 -7.22 -24.38 -20.47
N ILE A 232 -7.35 -23.09 -20.16
CA ILE A 232 -8.63 -22.38 -20.18
C ILE A 232 -8.60 -21.39 -21.34
N SER A 233 -9.58 -21.50 -22.23
CA SER A 233 -9.72 -20.62 -23.39
C SER A 233 -10.76 -19.54 -23.15
N ILE A 234 -10.38 -18.28 -23.31
CA ILE A 234 -11.25 -17.11 -23.18
C ILE A 234 -11.43 -16.51 -24.58
N PRO A 235 -12.67 -16.48 -25.12
CA PRO A 235 -12.92 -15.88 -26.42
C PRO A 235 -12.76 -14.36 -26.38
N LEU A 236 -12.19 -13.80 -27.43
CA LEU A 236 -12.01 -12.36 -27.61
C LEU A 236 -12.68 -11.93 -28.92
N ASP A 237 -13.06 -10.67 -29.04
CA ASP A 237 -13.51 -10.08 -30.30
C ASP A 237 -12.32 -9.82 -31.26
N ASP A 238 -12.62 -9.25 -32.44
CA ASP A 238 -11.61 -8.95 -33.46
C ASP A 238 -10.57 -7.92 -33.01
N HIS A 239 -10.88 -7.16 -31.95
CA HIS A 239 -10.02 -6.18 -31.33
C HIS A 239 -9.28 -6.69 -30.09
N GLY A 240 -9.44 -7.97 -29.75
CA GLY A 240 -8.79 -8.58 -28.58
C GLY A 240 -9.49 -8.31 -27.25
N ARG A 241 -10.77 -7.91 -27.27
CA ARG A 241 -11.56 -7.56 -26.09
C ARG A 241 -12.44 -8.74 -25.66
N PHE A 242 -12.65 -8.86 -24.38
CA PHE A 242 -13.61 -9.81 -23.82
C PHE A 242 -15.00 -9.17 -23.76
N LEU A 243 -16.02 -9.91 -24.22
CA LEU A 243 -17.42 -9.48 -24.19
C LEU A 243 -18.03 -9.85 -22.83
N ILE A 244 -18.56 -8.85 -22.13
CA ILE A 244 -19.31 -9.02 -20.89
C ILE A 244 -20.80 -9.12 -21.26
N ASN A 245 -21.43 -10.24 -20.97
CA ASN A 245 -22.87 -10.43 -21.14
C ASN A 245 -23.62 -10.13 -19.86
#